data_7fe9a5786dd85e722874a2bae15de131
#
_entry.id   7fe9a5786dd85e722874a2bae15de131
#
_cell.length_a   1.000
_cell.length_b   1.000
_cell.length_c   1.000
_cell.angle_alpha   90.00
_cell.angle_beta   90.00
_cell.angle_gamma   90.00
#
_symmetry.space_group_name_H-M   'P 1'
#
loop_
_entity.id
_entity.type
_entity.pdbx_description
1 polymer ?
#
loop_
_entity_poly.entity_id
_entity_poly.type
_entity_poly.pdbx_seq_one_letter_code
_entity_poly.pdbx_strand_id
1 'polypeptide(L)'
;IKATNQVVLKNILVGEVWLCSGQSNMAGTFVEKKGRRIHPDDFKTDYSRFRFNGHNKGWDTISQETQNRLSMVAYYFGKDIHQNLNVPVGLITRYNSGTPIQAWMPRKAAEEIREALKIPENWRDPQDKTPRSPGIQFEEKIVPIIPYAFRGVIWYQGERNAKSETAFEYDKLLAFHIKTWRDLWGKRAGLKPRSFPFYYIQVPTQV
;
A
#
# COMPACT_ATOMS: atom_id res chain seq x y z
N ILE A 1 -8.17 -19.28 -28.71
CA ILE A 1 -7.77 -18.11 -29.51
C ILE A 1 -6.36 -18.41 -30.01
N LYS A 2 -6.18 -18.57 -31.31
CA LYS A 2 -4.84 -18.67 -31.90
C LYS A 2 -4.30 -17.24 -32.03
N ALA A 3 -3.32 -16.87 -31.22
CA ALA A 3 -2.58 -15.62 -31.34
C ALA A 3 -1.32 -15.83 -32.16
N THR A 4 -0.95 -14.85 -32.96
CA THR A 4 0.30 -14.88 -33.77
C THR A 4 1.55 -14.61 -32.94
N ASN A 5 1.39 -14.17 -31.68
CA ASN A 5 2.49 -13.78 -30.80
C ASN A 5 2.62 -14.78 -29.64
N GLN A 6 3.85 -15.19 -29.36
CA GLN A 6 4.21 -15.97 -28.17
C GLN A 6 4.88 -15.03 -27.17
N VAL A 7 4.35 -14.95 -25.96
CA VAL A 7 4.97 -14.22 -24.84
C VAL A 7 5.53 -15.26 -23.86
N VAL A 8 6.84 -15.21 -23.63
CA VAL A 8 7.51 -16.06 -22.66
C VAL A 8 7.87 -15.24 -21.43
N LEU A 9 7.24 -15.54 -20.31
CA LEU A 9 7.58 -14.94 -19.02
C LEU A 9 8.55 -15.87 -18.29
N LYS A 10 9.68 -15.32 -17.85
CA LYS A 10 10.72 -16.04 -17.11
C LYS A 10 10.80 -15.54 -15.67
N ASN A 11 11.37 -16.38 -14.79
CA ASN A 11 11.62 -16.03 -13.39
C ASN A 11 10.34 -15.62 -12.63
N ILE A 12 9.25 -16.34 -12.86
CA ILE A 12 7.98 -16.15 -12.16
C ILE A 12 8.00 -16.95 -10.86
N LEU A 13 7.56 -16.31 -9.77
CA LEU A 13 7.33 -16.96 -8.49
C LEU A 13 5.83 -16.91 -8.16
N VAL A 14 5.34 -17.99 -7.58
CA VAL A 14 3.98 -18.10 -7.01
C VAL A 14 4.11 -18.16 -5.50
N GLY A 15 3.43 -17.27 -4.78
CA GLY A 15 3.55 -17.17 -3.33
C GLY A 15 2.63 -16.10 -2.73
N GLU A 16 2.97 -15.63 -1.55
CA GLU A 16 2.23 -14.61 -0.80
C GLU A 16 2.58 -13.21 -1.31
N VAL A 17 1.62 -12.53 -1.92
CA VAL A 17 1.80 -11.13 -2.36
C VAL A 17 0.98 -10.22 -1.46
N TRP A 18 1.59 -9.14 -0.95
CA TRP A 18 0.95 -8.19 -0.05
C TRP A 18 1.08 -6.76 -0.56
N LEU A 19 -0.02 -6.00 -0.47
CA LEU A 19 0.00 -4.55 -0.73
C LEU A 19 0.34 -3.81 0.58
N CYS A 20 1.45 -3.09 0.58
CA CYS A 20 1.93 -2.31 1.71
C CYS A 20 1.71 -0.83 1.40
N SER A 21 0.76 -0.20 2.07
CA SER A 21 0.33 1.15 1.74
C SER A 21 0.13 2.03 2.99
N GLY A 22 0.09 3.34 2.78
CA GLY A 22 -0.04 4.31 3.87
C GLY A 22 0.78 5.59 3.68
N GLN A 23 1.22 6.18 4.79
CA GLN A 23 1.98 7.42 4.77
C GLN A 23 3.44 7.27 5.27
N SER A 24 3.98 8.27 5.92
CA SER A 24 5.41 8.38 6.29
C SER A 24 5.96 7.19 7.10
N ASN A 25 5.17 6.62 8.00
CA ASN A 25 5.64 5.47 8.75
C ASN A 25 5.72 4.20 7.90
N MET A 26 4.84 4.03 6.91
CA MET A 26 4.99 3.00 5.88
C MET A 26 6.14 3.33 4.91
N ALA A 27 6.39 4.62 4.63
CA ALA A 27 7.44 5.06 3.71
C ALA A 27 8.86 4.92 4.28
N GLY A 28 9.02 4.80 5.60
CA GLY A 28 10.33 4.79 6.24
C GLY A 28 11.24 3.69 5.72
N THR A 29 12.37 4.08 5.10
CA THR A 29 13.40 3.16 4.59
C THR A 29 14.53 2.97 5.60
N PHE A 30 15.38 1.99 5.38
CA PHE A 30 16.50 1.69 6.28
C PHE A 30 17.58 2.79 6.31
N VAL A 31 17.64 3.63 5.29
CA VAL A 31 18.70 4.65 5.14
C VAL A 31 18.29 6.03 5.68
N GLU A 32 16.99 6.35 5.69
CA GLU A 32 16.52 7.70 6.07
C GLU A 32 16.69 8.05 7.54
N LYS A 33 16.85 7.05 8.40
CA LYS A 33 17.08 7.27 9.84
C LYS A 33 18.43 6.71 10.24
N LYS A 34 19.37 7.59 10.65
CA LYS A 34 20.69 7.20 11.15
C LYS A 34 20.61 6.01 12.10
N GLY A 35 21.37 4.96 11.82
CA GLY A 35 21.43 3.75 12.64
C GLY A 35 20.39 2.66 12.32
N ARG A 36 19.42 2.89 11.44
CA ARG A 36 18.47 1.86 11.03
C ARG A 36 18.90 1.27 9.69
N ARG A 37 19.56 0.14 9.75
CA ARG A 37 19.93 -0.66 8.57
C ARG A 37 19.38 -2.06 8.73
N ILE A 38 19.12 -2.74 7.63
CA ILE A 38 18.94 -4.19 7.66
C ILE A 38 20.22 -4.76 8.30
N HIS A 39 20.05 -5.63 9.28
CA HIS A 39 21.21 -6.22 9.95
C HIS A 39 22.04 -6.99 8.91
N PRO A 40 23.39 -6.90 8.93
CA PRO A 40 24.22 -7.59 7.94
C PRO A 40 23.93 -9.09 7.84
N ASP A 41 23.56 -9.73 8.94
CA ASP A 41 23.18 -11.14 8.97
C ASP A 41 21.87 -11.44 8.23
N ASP A 42 20.98 -10.45 8.08
CA ASP A 42 19.77 -10.59 7.29
C ASP A 42 20.07 -10.83 5.81
N PHE A 43 21.19 -10.32 5.29
CA PHE A 43 21.60 -10.55 3.89
C PHE A 43 22.31 -11.88 3.67
N LYS A 44 22.62 -12.64 4.72
CA LYS A 44 23.10 -14.02 4.59
C LYS A 44 21.99 -15.01 4.23
N THR A 45 20.74 -14.60 4.38
CA THR A 45 19.58 -15.40 3.96
C THR A 45 19.38 -15.27 2.45
N ASP A 46 19.11 -16.38 1.78
CA ASP A 46 18.75 -16.36 0.36
C ASP A 46 17.38 -15.74 0.16
N TYR A 47 17.36 -14.47 -0.20
CA TYR A 47 16.15 -13.73 -0.55
C TYR A 47 15.78 -13.80 -2.03
N SER A 48 16.28 -14.76 -2.81
CA SER A 48 15.91 -14.91 -4.23
C SER A 48 14.39 -15.06 -4.42
N ARG A 49 13.71 -15.60 -3.40
CA ARG A 49 12.25 -15.76 -3.36
C ARG A 49 11.51 -14.66 -2.58
N PHE A 50 12.22 -13.64 -2.10
CA PHE A 50 11.63 -12.50 -1.40
C PHE A 50 11.88 -11.23 -2.22
N ARG A 51 10.80 -10.67 -2.77
CA ARG A 51 10.85 -9.56 -3.73
C ARG A 51 9.96 -8.42 -3.32
N PHE A 52 10.26 -7.23 -3.82
CA PHE A 52 9.38 -6.09 -3.68
C PHE A 52 9.20 -5.36 -5.01
N ASN A 53 8.03 -4.74 -5.17
CA ASN A 53 7.68 -3.86 -6.27
C ASN A 53 7.52 -2.44 -5.73
N GLY A 54 8.57 -1.65 -5.87
CA GLY A 54 8.58 -0.22 -5.53
C GLY A 54 7.84 0.63 -6.55
N HIS A 55 7.69 1.92 -6.25
CA HIS A 55 7.03 2.87 -7.15
C HIS A 55 7.63 2.80 -8.56
N ASN A 56 6.85 2.34 -9.54
CA ASN A 56 7.15 2.35 -10.99
C ASN A 56 8.46 1.68 -11.44
N LYS A 57 9.05 0.77 -10.65
CA LYS A 57 10.35 0.15 -10.98
C LYS A 57 10.31 -1.37 -11.22
N GLY A 58 9.12 -1.97 -11.31
CA GLY A 58 9.01 -3.43 -11.46
C GLY A 58 9.39 -4.18 -10.16
N TRP A 59 9.67 -5.46 -10.30
CA TRP A 59 10.03 -6.34 -9.18
C TRP A 59 11.55 -6.38 -9.00
N ASP A 60 11.99 -6.16 -7.76
CA ASP A 60 13.39 -6.26 -7.33
C ASP A 60 13.56 -7.32 -6.24
N THR A 61 14.75 -7.87 -6.12
CA THR A 61 15.17 -8.68 -4.98
C THR A 61 15.63 -7.78 -3.83
N ILE A 62 15.56 -8.30 -2.61
CA ILE A 62 16.06 -7.61 -1.43
C ILE A 62 17.56 -7.80 -1.33
N SER A 63 18.29 -6.70 -1.29
CA SER A 63 19.75 -6.68 -1.20
C SER A 63 20.25 -5.38 -0.52
N GLN A 64 21.55 -5.29 -0.28
CA GLN A 64 22.16 -4.07 0.26
C GLN A 64 21.95 -2.87 -0.67
N GLU A 65 21.98 -3.07 -1.98
CA GLU A 65 21.78 -2.02 -2.98
C GLU A 65 20.34 -1.54 -3.05
N THR A 66 19.37 -2.41 -2.72
CA THR A 66 17.94 -2.10 -2.82
C THR A 66 17.30 -1.66 -1.51
N GLN A 67 17.98 -1.82 -0.36
CA GLN A 67 17.43 -1.53 0.97
C GLN A 67 16.96 -0.08 1.17
N ASN A 68 17.56 0.88 0.47
CA ASN A 68 17.18 2.29 0.52
C ASN A 68 15.84 2.62 -0.13
N ARG A 69 15.27 1.66 -0.86
CA ARG A 69 13.95 1.77 -1.53
C ARG A 69 12.88 0.91 -0.86
N LEU A 70 13.28 0.12 0.12
CA LEU A 70 12.42 -0.84 0.78
C LEU A 70 11.85 -0.26 2.08
N SER A 71 10.54 -0.29 2.23
CA SER A 71 9.86 0.03 3.48
C SER A 71 10.29 -0.95 4.58
N MET A 72 10.74 -0.42 5.72
CA MET A 72 11.09 -1.26 6.88
C MET A 72 9.89 -2.06 7.40
N VAL A 73 8.72 -1.44 7.45
CA VAL A 73 7.50 -2.11 7.93
C VAL A 73 7.14 -3.26 6.99
N ALA A 74 7.15 -3.01 5.67
CA ALA A 74 6.89 -4.05 4.68
C ALA A 74 7.94 -5.17 4.76
N TYR A 75 9.21 -4.83 4.92
CA TYR A 75 10.29 -5.80 5.01
C TYR A 75 10.12 -6.77 6.19
N TYR A 76 9.96 -6.25 7.41
CA TYR A 76 9.84 -7.12 8.59
C TYR A 76 8.58 -7.98 8.54
N PHE A 77 7.46 -7.42 8.07
CA PHE A 77 6.26 -8.19 7.83
C PHE A 77 6.48 -9.33 6.82
N GLY A 78 7.06 -9.03 5.67
CA GLY A 78 7.29 -10.02 4.63
C GLY A 78 8.37 -11.04 4.99
N LYS A 79 9.40 -10.62 5.74
CA LYS A 79 10.46 -11.51 6.27
C LYS A 79 9.85 -12.56 7.19
N ASP A 80 9.00 -12.15 8.11
CA ASP A 80 8.33 -13.07 9.03
C ASP A 80 7.48 -14.12 8.29
N ILE A 81 6.69 -13.69 7.32
CA ILE A 81 5.92 -14.60 6.46
C ILE A 81 6.85 -15.55 5.68
N HIS A 82 7.91 -15.01 5.07
CA HIS A 82 8.84 -15.81 4.27
C HIS A 82 9.52 -16.91 5.09
N GLN A 83 9.97 -16.57 6.30
CA GLN A 83 10.67 -17.49 7.18
C GLN A 83 9.73 -18.54 7.79
N ASN A 84 8.54 -18.14 8.24
CA ASN A 84 7.62 -19.05 8.91
C ASN A 84 6.85 -19.97 7.95
N LEU A 85 6.52 -19.50 6.75
CA LEU A 85 5.76 -20.30 5.78
C LEU A 85 6.65 -20.96 4.73
N ASN A 86 7.92 -20.57 4.61
CA ASN A 86 8.86 -21.03 3.59
C ASN A 86 8.30 -20.92 2.14
N VAL A 87 7.56 -19.85 1.85
CA VAL A 87 6.98 -19.56 0.54
C VAL A 87 7.62 -18.33 -0.09
N PRO A 88 7.57 -18.16 -1.42
CA PRO A 88 7.93 -16.89 -2.03
C PRO A 88 7.04 -15.75 -1.49
N VAL A 89 7.65 -14.59 -1.26
CA VAL A 89 6.93 -13.40 -0.81
C VAL A 89 7.18 -12.23 -1.76
N GLY A 90 6.11 -11.52 -2.12
CA GLY A 90 6.15 -10.30 -2.91
C GLY A 90 5.49 -9.14 -2.16
N LEU A 91 6.19 -8.01 -2.05
CA LEU A 91 5.68 -6.80 -1.40
C LEU A 91 5.44 -5.72 -2.45
N ILE A 92 4.19 -5.35 -2.69
CA ILE A 92 3.84 -4.20 -3.52
C ILE A 92 3.78 -2.98 -2.61
N THR A 93 4.72 -2.04 -2.72
CA THR A 93 4.80 -0.88 -1.86
C THR A 93 4.23 0.37 -2.54
N ARG A 94 3.16 0.93 -1.98
CA ARG A 94 2.49 2.13 -2.46
C ARG A 94 2.19 3.06 -1.28
N TYR A 95 3.06 4.01 -1.04
CA TYR A 95 2.94 4.94 0.08
C TYR A 95 3.32 6.37 -0.34
N ASN A 96 2.90 7.36 0.46
CA ASN A 96 3.36 8.74 0.31
C ASN A 96 3.25 9.49 1.65
N SER A 97 4.33 10.18 2.04
CA SER A 97 4.42 10.88 3.32
C SER A 97 3.41 12.04 3.42
N GLY A 98 2.81 12.21 4.62
CA GLY A 98 1.93 13.32 4.93
C GLY A 98 0.58 13.31 4.20
N THR A 99 0.17 12.18 3.65
CA THR A 99 -1.11 12.05 2.93
C THR A 99 -2.24 11.57 3.83
N PRO A 100 -3.45 12.17 3.71
CA PRO A 100 -4.63 11.72 4.42
C PRO A 100 -5.30 10.54 3.70
N ILE A 101 -6.19 9.82 4.40
CA ILE A 101 -6.84 8.61 3.87
C ILE A 101 -7.67 8.89 2.61
N GLN A 102 -8.32 10.05 2.52
CA GLN A 102 -9.13 10.43 1.35
C GLN A 102 -8.33 10.55 0.05
N ALA A 103 -7.03 10.81 0.13
CA ALA A 103 -6.16 10.81 -1.05
C ALA A 103 -6.01 9.40 -1.68
N TRP A 104 -6.30 8.36 -0.93
CA TRP A 104 -6.18 6.95 -1.31
C TRP A 104 -7.50 6.29 -1.72
N MET A 105 -8.60 7.04 -1.75
CA MET A 105 -9.90 6.62 -2.27
C MET A 105 -10.09 7.13 -3.69
N PRO A 106 -10.91 6.51 -4.55
CA PRO A 106 -11.40 7.16 -5.76
C PRO A 106 -12.00 8.53 -5.41
N ARG A 107 -11.74 9.55 -6.22
CA ARG A 107 -12.23 10.92 -5.95
C ARG A 107 -13.72 10.97 -5.65
N LYS A 108 -14.52 10.31 -6.48
CA LYS A 108 -15.98 10.23 -6.28
C LYS A 108 -16.35 9.59 -4.93
N ALA A 109 -15.67 8.53 -4.54
CA ALA A 109 -15.91 7.87 -3.26
C ALA A 109 -15.49 8.76 -2.07
N ALA A 110 -14.40 9.51 -2.20
CA ALA A 110 -13.97 10.46 -1.19
C ALA A 110 -15.00 11.59 -1.00
N GLU A 111 -15.58 12.10 -2.07
CA GLU A 111 -16.66 13.10 -2.02
C GLU A 111 -17.94 12.53 -1.40
N GLU A 112 -18.35 11.34 -1.80
CA GLU A 112 -19.51 10.64 -1.27
C GLU A 112 -19.45 10.47 0.27
N ILE A 113 -18.33 9.99 0.79
CA ILE A 113 -18.18 9.81 2.24
C ILE A 113 -18.05 11.15 2.99
N ARG A 114 -17.46 12.18 2.36
CA ARG A 114 -17.40 13.52 2.93
C ARG A 114 -18.81 14.07 3.17
N GLU A 115 -19.68 13.98 2.15
CA GLU A 115 -21.06 14.44 2.24
C GLU A 115 -21.87 13.66 3.28
N ALA A 116 -21.73 12.33 3.28
CA ALA A 116 -22.41 11.45 4.23
C ALA A 116 -22.04 11.73 5.69
N LEU A 117 -20.77 12.07 5.96
CA LEU A 117 -20.27 12.41 7.30
C LEU A 117 -20.33 13.91 7.61
N LYS A 118 -20.82 14.74 6.68
CA LYS A 118 -20.89 16.21 6.82
C LYS A 118 -19.55 16.85 7.17
N ILE A 119 -18.47 16.31 6.61
CA ILE A 119 -17.12 16.86 6.80
C ILE A 119 -17.02 18.17 6.02
N PRO A 120 -16.50 19.26 6.62
CA PRO A 120 -16.41 20.57 5.97
C PRO A 120 -15.63 20.56 4.65
N GLU A 121 -15.94 21.53 3.76
CA GLU A 121 -15.32 21.63 2.41
C GLU A 121 -13.84 22.00 2.39
N ASN A 122 -13.27 22.47 3.47
CA ASN A 122 -11.82 22.70 3.61
C ASN A 122 -10.97 21.38 3.52
N TRP A 123 -11.61 20.29 3.34
CA TRP A 123 -11.13 19.07 2.72
C TRP A 123 -10.63 19.37 1.29
N ARG A 124 -9.63 20.13 1.13
CA ARG A 124 -8.91 20.65 -0.05
C ARG A 124 -9.60 20.54 -1.41
N ASP A 125 -9.63 21.68 -2.09
CA ASP A 125 -10.11 21.85 -3.46
C ASP A 125 -9.79 20.61 -4.34
N PRO A 126 -10.79 19.99 -4.98
CA PRO A 126 -10.58 18.93 -5.95
C PRO A 126 -9.64 19.30 -7.10
N GLN A 127 -9.45 20.58 -7.37
CA GLN A 127 -8.52 21.07 -8.39
C GLN A 127 -7.08 21.22 -7.88
N ASP A 128 -6.87 21.19 -6.56
CA ASP A 128 -5.54 21.19 -5.96
C ASP A 128 -4.87 19.83 -6.16
N LYS A 129 -4.01 19.71 -7.15
CA LYS A 129 -3.24 18.51 -7.50
C LYS A 129 -2.09 18.21 -6.54
N THR A 130 -2.20 18.63 -5.27
CA THR A 130 -1.20 18.25 -4.27
C THR A 130 -1.31 16.76 -3.91
N PRO A 131 -0.25 16.16 -3.40
CA PRO A 131 -0.28 14.77 -2.94
C PRO A 131 -1.34 14.45 -1.88
N ARG A 132 -2.00 15.47 -1.33
CA ARG A 132 -3.02 15.39 -0.28
C ARG A 132 -4.45 15.50 -0.79
N SER A 133 -4.62 15.87 -2.05
CA SER A 133 -5.93 16.03 -2.66
C SER A 133 -6.69 14.71 -2.72
N PRO A 134 -8.02 14.71 -2.54
CA PRO A 134 -8.84 13.50 -2.65
C PRO A 134 -8.58 12.78 -3.97
N GLY A 135 -8.33 11.47 -3.91
CA GLY A 135 -8.17 10.61 -5.06
C GLY A 135 -6.79 10.58 -5.70
N ILE A 136 -5.90 11.55 -5.45
CA ILE A 136 -4.65 11.66 -6.20
C ILE A 136 -3.72 10.44 -6.01
N GLN A 137 -3.56 9.95 -4.78
CA GLN A 137 -2.73 8.79 -4.52
C GLN A 137 -3.38 7.50 -5.06
N PHE A 138 -4.71 7.45 -5.03
CA PHE A 138 -5.45 6.35 -5.62
C PHE A 138 -5.20 6.27 -7.13
N GLU A 139 -5.36 7.37 -7.84
CA GLU A 139 -5.19 7.42 -9.30
C GLU A 139 -3.75 7.11 -9.73
N GLU A 140 -2.76 7.71 -9.06
CA GLU A 140 -1.36 7.57 -9.44
C GLU A 140 -0.73 6.24 -9.02
N LYS A 141 -1.14 5.67 -7.88
CA LYS A 141 -0.43 4.55 -7.26
C LYS A 141 -1.23 3.26 -7.16
N ILE A 142 -2.56 3.37 -7.02
CA ILE A 142 -3.41 2.20 -6.82
C ILE A 142 -4.04 1.74 -8.13
N VAL A 143 -4.57 2.65 -8.94
CA VAL A 143 -5.16 2.30 -10.25
C VAL A 143 -4.23 1.47 -11.13
N PRO A 144 -2.90 1.78 -11.23
CA PRO A 144 -1.98 1.01 -12.07
C PRO A 144 -1.77 -0.44 -11.63
N ILE A 145 -2.10 -0.79 -10.39
CA ILE A 145 -1.95 -2.15 -9.87
C ILE A 145 -3.25 -2.93 -9.78
N ILE A 146 -4.39 -2.33 -10.07
CA ILE A 146 -5.67 -3.05 -10.14
C ILE A 146 -5.80 -3.70 -11.52
N PRO A 147 -6.11 -5.02 -11.62
CA PRO A 147 -6.55 -5.96 -10.60
C PRO A 147 -5.45 -6.96 -10.15
N TYR A 148 -4.24 -6.53 -9.90
CA TYR A 148 -3.17 -7.44 -9.50
C TYR A 148 -3.59 -8.33 -8.32
N ALA A 149 -3.31 -9.62 -8.41
CA ALA A 149 -3.68 -10.56 -7.35
C ALA A 149 -2.73 -10.45 -6.16
N PHE A 150 -3.27 -10.18 -4.98
CA PHE A 150 -2.54 -10.19 -3.72
C PHE A 150 -3.34 -10.88 -2.62
N ARG A 151 -2.66 -11.31 -1.56
CA ARG A 151 -3.23 -11.97 -0.39
C ARG A 151 -4.02 -11.00 0.48
N GLY A 152 -3.44 -9.83 0.74
CA GLY A 152 -4.03 -8.84 1.62
C GLY A 152 -3.29 -7.50 1.59
N VAL A 153 -3.73 -6.60 2.45
CA VAL A 153 -3.19 -5.25 2.62
C VAL A 153 -2.63 -5.09 4.03
N ILE A 154 -1.47 -4.43 4.14
CA ILE A 154 -1.02 -3.81 5.38
C ILE A 154 -1.06 -2.29 5.20
N TRP A 155 -1.69 -1.61 6.16
CA TRP A 155 -1.99 -0.19 6.11
C TRP A 155 -1.40 0.55 7.32
N TYR A 156 -0.54 1.54 7.06
CA TYR A 156 0.01 2.38 8.11
C TYR A 156 -0.21 3.86 7.77
N GLN A 157 -1.33 4.39 8.22
CA GLN A 157 -1.76 5.77 8.00
C GLN A 157 -2.74 6.16 9.11
N GLY A 158 -2.85 7.45 9.40
CA GLY A 158 -3.76 8.01 10.39
C GLY A 158 -3.26 9.36 10.90
N GLU A 159 -1.95 9.55 10.97
CA GLU A 159 -1.31 10.72 11.59
C GLU A 159 -1.70 12.04 10.91
N ARG A 160 -1.93 12.01 9.59
CA ARG A 160 -2.38 13.22 8.88
C ARG A 160 -3.83 13.55 9.20
N ASN A 161 -4.69 12.55 9.32
CA ASN A 161 -6.08 12.74 9.71
C ASN A 161 -6.24 13.11 11.18
N ALA A 162 -5.41 12.55 12.08
CA ALA A 162 -5.41 12.88 13.50
C ALA A 162 -5.15 14.37 13.81
N LYS A 163 -4.53 15.10 12.86
CA LYS A 163 -4.26 16.55 12.94
C LYS A 163 -5.29 17.39 12.18
N SER A 164 -6.43 16.87 11.87
CA SER A 164 -7.47 17.50 11.08
C SER A 164 -8.86 17.26 11.66
N GLU A 165 -9.84 17.97 11.14
CA GLU A 165 -11.25 17.82 11.49
C GLU A 165 -11.79 16.39 11.23
N THR A 166 -11.07 15.59 10.46
CA THR A 166 -11.42 14.18 10.17
C THR A 166 -10.97 13.19 11.26
N ALA A 167 -10.36 13.66 12.34
CA ALA A 167 -9.81 12.79 13.38
C ALA A 167 -10.92 11.90 14.03
N PHE A 168 -12.05 12.50 14.34
CA PHE A 168 -13.18 11.81 14.99
C PHE A 168 -14.00 10.92 14.05
N GLU A 169 -13.80 11.04 12.74
CA GLU A 169 -14.49 10.26 11.71
C GLU A 169 -13.59 9.21 11.08
N TYR A 170 -12.36 9.03 11.59
CA TYR A 170 -11.36 8.18 10.94
C TYR A 170 -11.76 6.71 10.90
N ASP A 171 -12.44 6.20 11.89
CA ASP A 171 -12.98 4.83 11.91
C ASP A 171 -13.94 4.57 10.76
N LYS A 172 -14.87 5.50 10.51
CA LYS A 172 -15.83 5.44 9.39
C LYS A 172 -15.14 5.60 8.04
N LEU A 173 -14.17 6.51 7.96
CA LEU A 173 -13.35 6.71 6.75
C LEU A 173 -12.54 5.45 6.43
N LEU A 174 -11.94 4.81 7.41
CA LEU A 174 -11.18 3.58 7.23
C LEU A 174 -12.09 2.41 6.79
N ALA A 175 -13.23 2.24 7.44
CA ALA A 175 -14.20 1.22 7.06
C ALA A 175 -14.69 1.39 5.61
N PHE A 176 -15.00 2.61 5.22
CA PHE A 176 -15.42 2.95 3.87
C PHE A 176 -14.30 2.74 2.84
N HIS A 177 -13.07 3.12 3.18
CA HIS A 177 -11.89 2.90 2.36
C HIS A 177 -11.65 1.42 2.07
N ILE A 178 -11.70 0.57 3.10
CA ILE A 178 -11.54 -0.89 2.97
C ILE A 178 -12.62 -1.46 2.06
N LYS A 179 -13.88 -1.08 2.28
CA LYS A 179 -14.99 -1.52 1.44
C LYS A 179 -14.79 -1.10 -0.02
N THR A 180 -14.44 0.15 -0.25
CA THR A 180 -14.23 0.69 -1.60
C THR A 180 -13.13 -0.06 -2.35
N TRP A 181 -12.00 -0.36 -1.71
CA TRP A 181 -10.94 -1.12 -2.35
C TRP A 181 -11.35 -2.56 -2.65
N ARG A 182 -12.05 -3.23 -1.73
CA ARG A 182 -12.57 -4.59 -1.94
C ARG A 182 -13.53 -4.66 -3.13
N ASP A 183 -14.45 -3.70 -3.23
CA ASP A 183 -15.42 -3.62 -4.33
C ASP A 183 -14.70 -3.40 -5.68
N LEU A 184 -13.73 -2.50 -5.74
CA LEU A 184 -12.99 -2.18 -6.95
C LEU A 184 -12.13 -3.33 -7.46
N TRP A 185 -11.45 -4.04 -6.58
CA TRP A 185 -10.64 -5.20 -6.95
C TRP A 185 -11.51 -6.32 -7.53
N GLY A 186 -12.65 -6.60 -6.93
CA GLY A 186 -13.62 -7.56 -7.43
C GLY A 186 -14.16 -7.17 -8.81
N LYS A 187 -14.65 -5.94 -8.93
CA LYS A 187 -15.27 -5.42 -10.17
C LYS A 187 -14.31 -5.44 -11.36
N ARG A 188 -13.08 -4.96 -11.20
CA ARG A 188 -12.10 -4.90 -12.30
C ARG A 188 -11.55 -6.28 -12.70
N ALA A 189 -11.57 -7.25 -11.81
CA ALA A 189 -11.21 -8.62 -12.11
C ALA A 189 -12.37 -9.43 -12.73
N GLY A 190 -13.57 -8.85 -12.92
CA GLY A 190 -14.77 -9.56 -13.34
C GLY A 190 -15.29 -10.54 -12.29
N LEU A 191 -14.87 -10.37 -11.04
CA LEU A 191 -15.20 -11.24 -9.92
C LEU A 191 -16.15 -10.52 -8.95
N LYS A 192 -16.74 -11.29 -8.04
CA LYS A 192 -17.45 -10.70 -6.89
C LYS A 192 -16.47 -9.86 -6.03
N PRO A 193 -16.95 -8.90 -5.23
CA PRO A 193 -16.12 -8.14 -4.32
C PRO A 193 -15.17 -9.06 -3.54
N ARG A 194 -13.87 -8.76 -3.56
CA ARG A 194 -12.88 -9.62 -2.94
C ARG A 194 -12.77 -9.31 -1.46
N SER A 195 -13.15 -10.24 -0.61
CA SER A 195 -12.82 -10.19 0.80
C SER A 195 -11.36 -10.60 0.97
N PHE A 196 -10.44 -9.66 1.00
CA PHE A 196 -9.04 -9.87 1.39
C PHE A 196 -8.79 -9.34 2.80
N PRO A 197 -7.84 -9.92 3.57
CA PRO A 197 -7.38 -9.38 4.83
C PRO A 197 -6.88 -7.95 4.69
N PHE A 198 -7.24 -7.10 5.64
CA PHE A 198 -6.78 -5.72 5.70
C PHE A 198 -6.29 -5.46 7.13
N TYR A 199 -4.97 -5.50 7.29
CA TYR A 199 -4.32 -5.21 8.56
C TYR A 199 -3.94 -3.74 8.61
N TYR A 200 -4.20 -3.10 9.72
CA TYR A 200 -3.82 -1.71 9.93
C TYR A 200 -3.11 -1.53 11.27
N ILE A 201 -2.25 -0.54 11.33
CA ILE A 201 -1.51 -0.18 12.53
C ILE A 201 -2.23 1.02 13.16
N GLN A 202 -2.65 0.87 14.40
CA GLN A 202 -3.22 1.97 15.17
C GLN A 202 -2.13 3.01 15.46
N VAL A 203 -2.41 4.24 15.08
CA VAL A 203 -1.52 5.36 15.38
C VAL A 203 -1.63 5.69 16.88
N PRO A 204 -0.50 5.88 17.59
CA PRO A 204 -0.56 6.26 18.99
C PRO A 204 -1.27 7.60 19.14
N THR A 205 -2.09 7.72 20.19
CA THR A 205 -2.66 9.00 20.60
C THR A 205 -1.51 9.96 20.93
N GLN A 206 -1.46 11.08 20.22
CA GLN A 206 -0.58 12.16 20.64
C GLN A 206 -1.23 12.82 21.86
N VAL A 207 -0.67 12.55 23.02
CA VAL A 207 -0.97 13.26 24.26
C VAL A 207 -0.35 14.65 24.20
#